data_297eba2b815f3ff06616f6f2068329f1
#
_entry.id   297eba2b815f3ff06616f6f2068329f1
#
_cell.length_a   1.000
_cell.length_b   1.000
_cell.length_c   1.000
_cell.angle_alpha   90.00
_cell.angle_beta   90.00
_cell.angle_gamma   90.00
#
_symmetry.space_group_name_H-M   'P 1'
#
loop_
_entity.id
_entity.type
_entity.pdbx_description
1 polymer ?
#
loop_
_entity_poly.entity_id
_entity_poly.type
_entity_poly.pdbx_seq_one_letter_code
_entity_poly.pdbx_strand_id
1 'polypeptide(L)'
;MHKATDYLIIDVSGVGYQIAVPLSTYCGIPDDGEDVSLHIHTHVREDSLSLFGFLTEAEKDMFLLLLGVSGIGPKLALAILSSLSVLDLSRAIQASDASRLCTIPGIGKKTAARMVLELKDKMKLIMPAHPAPSSGSAVASDDIEDAISALVNLGYKRPQAEEAVRRIRHARPHLGVEELIREALQMLMKR
;
A
#
# COMPACT_ATOMS: atom_id res chain seq x y z
N MET A 1 3.33 21.63 16.26
CA MET A 1 3.98 20.34 15.96
C MET A 1 5.40 20.38 16.49
N HIS A 2 5.94 19.29 17.03
CA HIS A 2 7.33 19.21 17.48
C HIS A 2 8.00 18.01 16.83
N LYS A 3 9.15 18.21 16.20
CA LYS A 3 9.95 17.17 15.53
C LYS A 3 11.10 16.74 16.45
N ALA A 4 11.14 15.47 16.84
CA ALA A 4 12.31 14.83 17.46
C ALA A 4 12.87 13.77 16.53
N THR A 5 14.07 13.27 16.80
CA THR A 5 14.78 12.35 15.89
C THR A 5 14.02 11.06 15.58
N ASP A 6 13.20 10.58 16.52
CA ASP A 6 12.56 9.26 16.44
C ASP A 6 11.03 9.33 16.40
N TYR A 7 10.43 10.52 16.60
CA TYR A 7 8.97 10.70 16.63
C TYR A 7 8.58 12.14 16.33
N LEU A 8 7.31 12.30 16.00
CA LEU A 8 6.65 13.60 15.89
C LEU A 8 5.63 13.75 17.00
N ILE A 9 5.40 14.99 17.44
CA ILE A 9 4.22 15.34 18.25
C ILE A 9 3.32 16.19 17.38
N ILE A 10 2.11 15.68 17.09
CA ILE A 10 1.11 16.37 16.30
C ILE A 10 0.00 16.83 17.24
N ASP A 11 -0.29 18.11 17.23
CA ASP A 11 -1.40 18.70 17.96
C ASP A 11 -2.71 18.47 17.20
N VAL A 12 -3.68 17.87 17.86
CA VAL A 12 -5.03 17.72 17.35
C VAL A 12 -5.97 18.36 18.37
N SER A 13 -6.36 19.59 18.11
CA SER A 13 -7.29 20.37 18.97
C SER A 13 -6.83 20.46 20.44
N GLY A 14 -5.54 20.71 20.66
CA GLY A 14 -4.96 20.87 22.00
C GLY A 14 -4.47 19.55 22.63
N VAL A 15 -4.58 18.43 21.95
CA VAL A 15 -4.02 17.14 22.38
C VAL A 15 -2.81 16.78 21.53
N GLY A 16 -1.64 16.64 22.17
CA GLY A 16 -0.39 16.22 21.50
C GLY A 16 -0.30 14.71 21.36
N TYR A 17 -0.31 14.20 20.13
CA TYR A 17 -0.11 12.78 19.84
C TYR A 17 1.34 12.51 19.45
N GLN A 18 1.98 11.61 20.19
CA GLN A 18 3.32 11.13 19.81
C GLN A 18 3.21 10.02 18.78
N ILE A 19 3.82 10.22 17.60
CA ILE A 19 3.69 9.35 16.45
C ILE A 19 5.08 8.98 15.93
N ALA A 20 5.39 7.69 15.85
CA ALA A 20 6.59 7.20 15.20
C ALA A 20 6.37 7.18 13.67
N VAL A 21 7.34 7.69 12.91
CA VAL A 21 7.24 7.81 11.45
C VAL A 21 8.51 7.29 10.78
N PRO A 22 8.45 6.80 9.51
CA PRO A 22 9.65 6.52 8.75
C PRO A 22 10.34 7.82 8.32
N LEU A 23 11.62 7.74 7.97
CA LEU A 23 12.42 8.90 7.55
C LEU A 23 11.83 9.61 6.32
N SER A 24 11.24 8.86 5.39
CA SER A 24 10.53 9.42 4.22
C SER A 24 9.40 10.36 4.62
N THR A 25 8.55 9.91 5.54
CA THR A 25 7.47 10.73 6.10
C THR A 25 8.05 11.93 6.88
N TYR A 26 9.06 11.70 7.72
CA TYR A 26 9.69 12.76 8.50
C TYR A 26 10.23 13.91 7.62
N CYS A 27 10.91 13.58 6.52
CA CYS A 27 11.45 14.56 5.58
C CYS A 27 10.36 15.26 4.74
N GLY A 28 9.22 14.60 4.54
CA GLY A 28 8.12 15.16 3.74
C GLY A 28 7.10 15.98 4.54
N ILE A 29 7.22 16.01 5.87
CA ILE A 29 6.34 16.81 6.72
C ILE A 29 6.75 18.29 6.66
N PRO A 30 5.80 19.22 6.53
CA PRO A 30 6.05 20.64 6.54
C PRO A 30 6.65 21.13 7.88
N ASP A 31 7.04 22.39 7.93
CA ASP A 31 7.63 23.00 9.11
C ASP A 31 6.60 23.16 10.25
N ASP A 32 7.12 23.46 11.46
CA ASP A 32 6.30 23.63 12.66
C ASP A 32 5.27 24.75 12.49
N GLY A 33 4.01 24.43 12.79
CA GLY A 33 2.87 25.37 12.71
C GLY A 33 2.01 25.22 11.46
N GLU A 34 2.39 24.37 10.51
CA GLU A 34 1.56 24.06 9.35
C GLU A 34 0.66 22.84 9.60
N ASP A 35 -0.45 22.79 8.87
CA ASP A 35 -1.38 21.67 8.92
C ASP A 35 -0.80 20.45 8.20
N VAL A 36 -0.93 19.28 8.83
CA VAL A 36 -0.51 18.00 8.25
C VAL A 36 -1.57 16.93 8.47
N SER A 37 -1.76 16.08 7.49
CA SER A 37 -2.59 14.87 7.59
C SER A 37 -1.74 13.64 7.43
N LEU A 38 -1.88 12.67 8.34
CA LEU A 38 -1.16 11.41 8.31
C LEU A 38 -2.11 10.21 8.34
N HIS A 39 -1.75 9.17 7.62
CA HIS A 39 -2.37 7.85 7.72
C HIS A 39 -1.84 7.13 8.96
N ILE A 40 -2.66 6.92 9.97
CA ILE A 40 -2.24 6.33 11.26
C ILE A 40 -2.52 4.83 11.30
N HIS A 41 -1.54 4.06 11.80
CA HIS A 41 -1.73 2.71 12.30
C HIS A 41 -1.58 2.73 13.83
N THR A 42 -2.59 2.25 14.54
CA THR A 42 -2.57 2.11 15.99
C THR A 42 -2.15 0.68 16.36
N HIS A 43 -1.04 0.55 17.05
CA HIS A 43 -0.53 -0.72 17.57
C HIS A 43 -0.80 -0.81 19.06
N VAL A 44 -1.69 -1.73 19.44
CA VAL A 44 -2.11 -1.94 20.83
C VAL A 44 -1.47 -3.20 21.37
N ARG A 45 -0.89 -3.11 22.58
CA ARG A 45 -0.44 -4.23 23.41
C ARG A 45 -1.09 -4.13 24.78
N GLU A 46 -0.90 -5.12 25.62
CA GLU A 46 -1.47 -5.16 26.95
C GLU A 46 -1.04 -3.96 27.81
N ASP A 47 0.20 -3.48 27.63
CA ASP A 47 0.86 -2.44 28.42
C ASP A 47 1.12 -1.14 27.66
N SER A 48 0.82 -1.08 26.37
CA SER A 48 1.20 0.08 25.55
C SER A 48 0.30 0.30 24.34
N LEU A 49 0.13 1.58 23.99
CA LEU A 49 -0.50 2.02 22.75
C LEU A 49 0.53 2.87 22.00
N SER A 50 0.85 2.45 20.77
CA SER A 50 1.81 3.14 19.91
C SER A 50 1.16 3.56 18.60
N LEU A 51 1.43 4.79 18.16
CA LEU A 51 0.95 5.32 16.89
C LEU A 51 2.09 5.35 15.89
N PHE A 52 1.80 4.87 14.69
CA PHE A 52 2.70 4.90 13.53
C PHE A 52 2.04 5.69 12.41
N GLY A 53 2.72 6.70 11.89
CA GLY A 53 2.18 7.64 10.91
C GLY A 53 2.92 7.62 9.59
N PHE A 54 2.18 7.84 8.51
CA PHE A 54 2.69 7.81 7.13
C PHE A 54 2.04 8.93 6.32
N LEU A 55 2.81 9.55 5.41
CA LEU A 55 2.28 10.56 4.50
C LEU A 55 1.36 9.97 3.43
N THR A 56 1.62 8.73 3.03
CA THR A 56 0.85 8.05 1.99
C THR A 56 0.23 6.75 2.49
N GLU A 57 -0.91 6.40 1.92
CA GLU A 57 -1.58 5.12 2.20
C GLU A 57 -0.69 3.94 1.77
N ALA A 58 0.05 4.08 0.66
CA ALA A 58 0.98 3.07 0.19
C ALA A 58 2.10 2.75 1.18
N GLU A 59 2.63 3.75 1.92
CA GLU A 59 3.59 3.51 3.00
C GLU A 59 2.97 2.76 4.16
N LYS A 60 1.74 3.14 4.56
CA LYS A 60 0.99 2.46 5.61
C LYS A 60 0.70 1.00 5.25
N ASP A 61 0.26 0.74 4.03
CA ASP A 61 -0.03 -0.61 3.55
C ASP A 61 1.22 -1.48 3.50
N MET A 62 2.33 -0.92 3.02
CA MET A 62 3.61 -1.61 3.05
C MET A 62 4.08 -1.90 4.49
N PHE A 63 3.87 -0.98 5.42
CA PHE A 63 4.14 -1.20 6.84
C PHE A 63 3.33 -2.38 7.39
N LEU A 64 2.03 -2.44 7.10
CA LEU A 64 1.16 -3.54 7.52
C LEU A 64 1.58 -4.89 6.92
N LEU A 65 1.98 -4.90 5.65
CA LEU A 65 2.54 -6.08 4.99
C LEU A 65 3.80 -6.57 5.70
N LEU A 66 4.71 -5.66 6.05
CA LEU A 66 5.95 -5.96 6.77
C LEU A 66 5.67 -6.54 8.16
N LEU A 67 4.70 -5.99 8.90
CA LEU A 67 4.29 -6.54 10.21
C LEU A 67 3.76 -7.98 10.12
N GLY A 68 3.22 -8.36 8.98
CA GLY A 68 2.75 -9.72 8.72
C GLY A 68 3.88 -10.73 8.46
N VAL A 69 5.14 -10.30 8.39
CA VAL A 69 6.31 -11.17 8.21
C VAL A 69 6.87 -11.58 9.57
N SER A 70 6.97 -12.88 9.80
CA SER A 70 7.50 -13.39 11.08
C SER A 70 8.93 -12.88 11.36
N GLY A 71 9.09 -12.23 12.50
CA GLY A 71 10.36 -11.63 12.96
C GLY A 71 10.53 -10.17 12.58
N ILE A 72 9.54 -9.54 11.94
CA ILE A 72 9.51 -8.09 11.69
C ILE A 72 8.49 -7.45 12.62
N GLY A 73 8.99 -6.69 13.60
CA GLY A 73 8.17 -5.85 14.47
C GLY A 73 8.08 -4.41 13.97
N PRO A 74 7.26 -3.56 14.62
CA PRO A 74 7.02 -2.18 14.17
C PRO A 74 8.30 -1.35 14.00
N LYS A 75 9.25 -1.45 14.93
CA LYS A 75 10.53 -0.72 14.85
C LYS A 75 11.35 -1.12 13.61
N LEU A 76 11.40 -2.42 13.30
CA LEU A 76 12.14 -2.90 12.13
C LEU A 76 11.40 -2.53 10.84
N ALA A 77 10.07 -2.59 10.83
CA ALA A 77 9.26 -2.16 9.68
C ALA A 77 9.47 -0.66 9.36
N LEU A 78 9.55 0.21 10.37
CA LEU A 78 9.90 1.62 10.17
C LEU A 78 11.34 1.78 9.64
N ALA A 79 12.31 1.02 10.15
CA ALA A 79 13.69 1.07 9.67
C ALA A 79 13.80 0.64 8.21
N ILE A 80 13.02 -0.35 7.78
CA ILE A 80 12.93 -0.78 6.39
C ILE A 80 12.41 0.36 5.50
N LEU A 81 11.27 0.97 5.86
CA LEU A 81 10.67 2.08 5.11
C LEU A 81 11.51 3.36 5.16
N SER A 82 12.35 3.53 6.17
CA SER A 82 13.33 4.62 6.24
C SER A 82 14.54 4.37 5.33
N SER A 83 14.84 3.11 5.02
CA SER A 83 16.01 2.72 4.21
C SER A 83 15.71 2.60 2.72
N LEU A 84 14.49 2.19 2.37
CA LEU A 84 14.05 1.98 0.99
C LEU A 84 12.66 2.59 0.79
N SER A 85 12.47 3.23 -0.37
CA SER A 85 11.13 3.66 -0.79
C SER A 85 10.22 2.43 -0.99
N VAL A 86 8.89 2.63 -0.89
CA VAL A 86 7.90 1.57 -1.17
C VAL A 86 8.14 0.92 -2.54
N LEU A 87 8.47 1.74 -3.54
CA LEU A 87 8.74 1.27 -4.90
C LEU A 87 10.01 0.41 -4.98
N ASP A 88 11.10 0.86 -4.35
CA ASP A 88 12.37 0.12 -4.35
C ASP A 88 12.28 -1.18 -3.56
N LEU A 89 11.57 -1.15 -2.44
CA LEU A 89 11.29 -2.34 -1.64
C LEU A 89 10.48 -3.36 -2.44
N SER A 90 9.42 -2.90 -3.12
CA SER A 90 8.59 -3.72 -3.99
C SER A 90 9.40 -4.36 -5.11
N ARG A 91 10.28 -3.59 -5.77
CA ARG A 91 11.18 -4.10 -6.82
C ARG A 91 12.15 -5.15 -6.29
N ALA A 92 12.76 -4.92 -5.12
CA ALA A 92 13.68 -5.87 -4.50
C ALA A 92 12.98 -7.21 -4.17
N ILE A 93 11.75 -7.14 -3.64
CA ILE A 93 10.94 -8.34 -3.33
C ILE A 93 10.57 -9.09 -4.61
N GLN A 94 10.09 -8.40 -5.64
CA GLN A 94 9.71 -9.02 -6.93
C GLN A 94 10.91 -9.67 -7.62
N ALA A 95 12.07 -8.99 -7.62
CA ALA A 95 13.33 -9.52 -8.15
C ALA A 95 13.95 -10.62 -7.27
N SER A 96 13.39 -10.89 -6.08
CA SER A 96 13.96 -11.81 -5.08
C SER A 96 15.39 -11.42 -4.66
N ASP A 97 15.68 -10.12 -4.63
CA ASP A 97 16.99 -9.57 -4.29
C ASP A 97 17.19 -9.51 -2.76
N ALA A 98 17.44 -10.68 -2.17
CA ALA A 98 17.72 -10.78 -0.74
C ALA A 98 19.01 -10.04 -0.33
N SER A 99 19.96 -9.86 -1.26
CA SER A 99 21.20 -9.14 -0.99
C SER A 99 20.94 -7.67 -0.71
N ARG A 100 20.12 -7.03 -1.49
CA ARG A 100 19.69 -5.64 -1.29
C ARG A 100 18.91 -5.48 0.03
N LEU A 101 18.07 -6.44 0.39
CA LEU A 101 17.35 -6.39 1.66
C LEU A 101 18.30 -6.56 2.87
N CYS A 102 19.38 -7.33 2.74
CA CYS A 102 20.38 -7.49 3.81
C CYS A 102 21.21 -6.23 4.07
N THR A 103 21.19 -5.21 3.22
CA THR A 103 21.84 -3.92 3.48
C THR A 103 21.12 -3.09 4.54
N ILE A 104 19.85 -3.41 4.83
CA ILE A 104 19.04 -2.69 5.81
C ILE A 104 19.46 -3.11 7.22
N PRO A 105 19.76 -2.16 8.12
CA PRO A 105 20.10 -2.47 9.50
C PRO A 105 19.02 -3.32 10.19
N GLY A 106 19.45 -4.42 10.81
CA GLY A 106 18.55 -5.35 11.50
C GLY A 106 17.97 -6.46 10.62
N ILE A 107 18.27 -6.48 9.32
CA ILE A 107 17.86 -7.55 8.40
C ILE A 107 19.04 -8.46 8.08
N GLY A 108 18.96 -9.69 8.60
CA GLY A 108 19.90 -10.76 8.23
C GLY A 108 19.41 -11.60 7.05
N LYS A 109 20.27 -12.47 6.52
CA LYS A 109 19.95 -13.37 5.39
C LYS A 109 18.65 -14.16 5.59
N LYS A 110 18.39 -14.66 6.81
CA LYS A 110 17.18 -15.44 7.13
C LYS A 110 15.92 -14.58 7.05
N THR A 111 15.95 -13.34 7.58
CA THR A 111 14.83 -12.39 7.53
C THR A 111 14.58 -11.92 6.10
N ALA A 112 15.65 -11.59 5.34
CA ALA A 112 15.54 -11.19 3.94
C ALA A 112 14.89 -12.28 3.07
N ALA A 113 15.34 -13.54 3.19
CA ALA A 113 14.74 -14.67 2.47
C ALA A 113 13.25 -14.86 2.81
N ARG A 114 12.91 -14.71 4.09
CA ARG A 114 11.52 -14.79 4.56
C ARG A 114 10.66 -13.65 4.01
N MET A 115 11.17 -12.41 4.03
CA MET A 115 10.49 -11.26 3.43
C MET A 115 10.16 -11.51 1.95
N VAL A 116 11.14 -11.98 1.18
CA VAL A 116 10.92 -12.31 -0.24
C VAL A 116 9.82 -13.35 -0.40
N LEU A 117 9.87 -14.43 0.38
CA LEU A 117 8.90 -15.51 0.27
C LEU A 117 7.49 -15.08 0.65
N GLU A 118 7.33 -14.45 1.83
CA GLU A 118 6.02 -14.11 2.38
C GLU A 118 5.36 -12.90 1.72
N LEU A 119 6.16 -11.90 1.30
CA LEU A 119 5.63 -10.67 0.70
C LEU A 119 5.38 -10.82 -0.81
N LYS A 120 6.16 -11.62 -1.52
CA LYS A 120 5.99 -11.79 -2.97
C LYS A 120 4.58 -12.26 -3.35
N ASP A 121 4.02 -13.17 -2.56
CA ASP A 121 2.68 -13.68 -2.81
C ASP A 121 1.58 -12.69 -2.34
N LYS A 122 1.78 -12.02 -1.21
CA LYS A 122 0.84 -11.00 -0.71
C LYS A 122 0.78 -9.77 -1.61
N MET A 123 1.91 -9.34 -2.15
CA MET A 123 1.97 -8.18 -3.05
C MET A 123 1.26 -8.42 -4.38
N LYS A 124 1.23 -9.65 -4.90
CA LYS A 124 0.44 -10.00 -6.08
C LYS A 124 -1.06 -9.82 -5.86
N LEU A 125 -1.52 -9.95 -4.62
CA LEU A 125 -2.93 -9.83 -4.25
C LEU A 125 -3.35 -8.37 -4.00
N ILE A 126 -2.42 -7.51 -3.55
CA ILE A 126 -2.71 -6.14 -3.10
C ILE A 126 -2.27 -5.10 -4.14
N MET A 127 -1.22 -5.39 -4.88
CA MET A 127 -0.76 -4.58 -6.00
C MET A 127 -0.96 -5.40 -7.29
N PRO A 128 -2.14 -5.36 -7.93
CA PRO A 128 -2.21 -5.77 -9.31
C PRO A 128 -1.15 -4.97 -10.06
N ALA A 129 -0.35 -5.66 -10.87
CA ALA A 129 0.80 -5.09 -11.55
C ALA A 129 0.43 -3.75 -12.18
N HIS A 130 0.84 -2.64 -11.55
CA HIS A 130 0.86 -1.36 -12.23
C HIS A 130 1.95 -1.51 -13.30
N PRO A 131 1.63 -1.53 -14.57
CA PRO A 131 2.66 -1.42 -15.59
C PRO A 131 3.36 -0.08 -15.35
N ALA A 132 4.69 -0.10 -15.41
CA ALA A 132 5.49 1.13 -15.39
C ALA A 132 4.88 2.13 -16.39
N PRO A 133 4.85 3.44 -16.08
CA PRO A 133 4.28 4.43 -16.97
C PRO A 133 5.06 4.44 -18.29
N SER A 134 4.58 3.67 -19.24
CA SER A 134 4.93 3.83 -20.65
C SER A 134 4.07 4.97 -21.17
N SER A 135 4.70 6.09 -21.41
CA SER A 135 4.17 7.27 -22.06
C SER A 135 3.38 6.90 -23.31
N GLY A 136 2.10 7.21 -23.31
CA GLY A 136 1.26 7.23 -24.51
C GLY A 136 0.18 6.14 -24.57
N SER A 137 -1.07 6.53 -24.38
CA SER A 137 -2.29 5.80 -24.78
C SER A 137 -2.79 4.68 -23.84
N ALA A 138 -2.91 4.91 -22.52
CA ALA A 138 -3.27 3.86 -21.56
C ALA A 138 -4.51 4.15 -20.68
N VAL A 139 -5.27 5.22 -20.91
CA VAL A 139 -6.43 5.56 -20.04
C VAL A 139 -7.56 4.53 -20.15
N ALA A 140 -7.69 3.82 -21.27
CA ALA A 140 -8.79 2.87 -21.48
C ALA A 140 -8.53 1.45 -20.92
N SER A 141 -7.27 1.08 -20.64
CA SER A 141 -6.90 -0.24 -20.10
C SER A 141 -6.97 -0.28 -18.57
N ASP A 142 -6.68 0.85 -17.91
CA ASP A 142 -6.69 0.95 -16.45
C ASP A 142 -8.12 0.87 -15.92
N ASP A 143 -9.08 1.55 -16.57
CA ASP A 143 -10.50 1.52 -16.23
C ASP A 143 -11.09 0.09 -16.23
N ILE A 144 -10.65 -0.76 -17.17
CA ILE A 144 -11.12 -2.14 -17.30
C ILE A 144 -10.62 -3.00 -16.15
N GLU A 145 -9.33 -2.91 -15.82
CA GLU A 145 -8.74 -3.70 -14.75
C GLU A 145 -9.25 -3.25 -13.38
N ASP A 146 -9.45 -1.95 -13.17
CA ASP A 146 -10.05 -1.39 -11.97
C ASP A 146 -11.50 -1.88 -11.77
N ALA A 147 -12.30 -1.90 -12.84
CA ALA A 147 -13.66 -2.43 -12.79
C ALA A 147 -13.67 -3.94 -12.46
N ILE A 148 -12.77 -4.73 -13.07
CA ILE A 148 -12.64 -6.16 -12.78
C ILE A 148 -12.23 -6.38 -11.32
N SER A 149 -11.24 -5.63 -10.83
CA SER A 149 -10.75 -5.70 -9.45
C SER A 149 -11.86 -5.39 -8.44
N ALA A 150 -12.66 -4.35 -8.68
CA ALA A 150 -13.79 -4.00 -7.84
C ALA A 150 -14.82 -5.13 -7.78
N LEU A 151 -15.17 -5.75 -8.90
CA LEU A 151 -16.12 -6.87 -8.95
C LEU A 151 -15.60 -8.11 -8.22
N VAL A 152 -14.31 -8.40 -8.33
CA VAL A 152 -13.68 -9.50 -7.60
C VAL A 152 -13.71 -9.26 -6.09
N ASN A 153 -13.44 -8.02 -5.64
CA ASN A 153 -13.55 -7.62 -4.23
C ASN A 153 -14.99 -7.71 -3.69
N LEU A 154 -15.99 -7.54 -4.55
CA LEU A 154 -17.40 -7.76 -4.23
C LEU A 154 -17.81 -9.25 -4.22
N GLY A 155 -16.86 -10.17 -4.47
CA GLY A 155 -17.07 -11.62 -4.35
C GLY A 155 -17.40 -12.34 -5.65
N TYR A 156 -17.37 -11.67 -6.80
CA TYR A 156 -17.56 -12.33 -8.09
C TYR A 156 -16.28 -13.05 -8.55
N LYS A 157 -16.43 -14.17 -9.25
CA LYS A 157 -15.28 -14.89 -9.81
C LYS A 157 -14.64 -14.08 -10.95
N ARG A 158 -13.31 -13.96 -10.96
CA ARG A 158 -12.56 -13.18 -11.95
C ARG A 158 -12.99 -13.43 -13.41
N PRO A 159 -13.19 -14.68 -13.89
CA PRO A 159 -13.62 -14.92 -15.27
C PRO A 159 -15.00 -14.33 -15.59
N GLN A 160 -15.91 -14.30 -14.61
CA GLN A 160 -17.24 -13.72 -14.77
C GLN A 160 -17.19 -12.19 -14.82
N ALA A 161 -16.36 -11.58 -13.98
CA ALA A 161 -16.10 -10.15 -13.97
C ALA A 161 -15.48 -9.69 -15.29
N GLU A 162 -14.45 -10.39 -15.77
CA GLU A 162 -13.80 -10.10 -17.05
C GLU A 162 -14.77 -10.18 -18.24
N GLU A 163 -15.60 -11.21 -18.29
CA GLU A 163 -16.59 -11.37 -19.36
C GLU A 163 -17.63 -10.24 -19.35
N ALA A 164 -18.14 -9.88 -18.17
CA ALA A 164 -19.14 -8.81 -18.02
C ALA A 164 -18.55 -7.45 -18.44
N VAL A 165 -17.36 -7.09 -17.93
CA VAL A 165 -16.70 -5.82 -18.22
C VAL A 165 -16.34 -5.71 -19.72
N ARG A 166 -15.80 -6.77 -20.33
CA ARG A 166 -15.49 -6.79 -21.77
C ARG A 166 -16.73 -6.58 -22.64
N ARG A 167 -17.84 -7.24 -22.32
CA ARG A 167 -19.10 -7.07 -23.08
C ARG A 167 -19.60 -5.64 -23.03
N ILE A 168 -19.57 -5.01 -21.87
CA ILE A 168 -20.02 -3.64 -21.67
C ILE A 168 -19.08 -2.67 -22.40
N ARG A 169 -17.76 -2.84 -22.25
CA ARG A 169 -16.77 -1.99 -22.91
C ARG A 169 -16.86 -2.08 -24.43
N HIS A 170 -17.15 -3.25 -24.99
CA HIS A 170 -17.37 -3.42 -26.42
C HIS A 170 -18.62 -2.71 -26.91
N ALA A 171 -19.69 -2.72 -26.11
CA ALA A 171 -20.96 -2.05 -26.47
C ALA A 171 -20.90 -0.52 -26.25
N ARG A 172 -20.09 -0.08 -25.27
CA ARG A 172 -19.98 1.33 -24.85
C ARG A 172 -18.52 1.70 -24.50
N PRO A 173 -17.72 2.09 -25.49
CA PRO A 173 -16.27 2.31 -25.30
C PRO A 173 -15.89 3.49 -24.37
N HIS A 174 -16.80 4.41 -24.11
CA HIS A 174 -16.53 5.67 -23.40
C HIS A 174 -17.06 5.71 -21.96
N LEU A 175 -17.53 4.58 -21.41
CA LEU A 175 -17.99 4.55 -20.03
C LEU A 175 -16.82 4.69 -19.05
N GLY A 176 -17.00 5.50 -18.00
CA GLY A 176 -16.07 5.56 -16.88
C GLY A 176 -16.12 4.32 -15.99
N VAL A 177 -15.13 4.16 -15.11
CA VAL A 177 -14.99 3.00 -14.20
C VAL A 177 -16.26 2.75 -13.37
N GLU A 178 -16.86 3.81 -12.80
CA GLU A 178 -18.06 3.70 -11.97
C GLU A 178 -19.27 3.15 -12.75
N GLU A 179 -19.46 3.60 -13.96
CA GLU A 179 -20.56 3.16 -14.83
C GLU A 179 -20.33 1.72 -15.31
N LEU A 180 -19.07 1.36 -15.62
CA LEU A 180 -18.68 -0.01 -15.95
C LEU A 180 -19.01 -0.98 -14.82
N ILE A 181 -18.64 -0.63 -13.58
CA ILE A 181 -18.92 -1.44 -12.39
C ILE A 181 -20.43 -1.59 -12.21
N ARG A 182 -21.19 -0.49 -12.30
CA ARG A 182 -22.65 -0.49 -12.11
C ARG A 182 -23.36 -1.39 -13.11
N GLU A 183 -23.02 -1.27 -14.39
CA GLU A 183 -23.62 -2.09 -15.45
C GLU A 183 -23.19 -3.56 -15.36
N ALA A 184 -21.94 -3.83 -15.00
CA ALA A 184 -21.46 -5.19 -14.80
C ALA A 184 -22.19 -5.89 -13.63
N LEU A 185 -22.41 -5.17 -12.53
CA LEU A 185 -23.22 -5.67 -11.41
C LEU A 185 -24.65 -5.99 -11.85
N GLN A 186 -25.31 -5.10 -12.61
CA GLN A 186 -26.65 -5.36 -13.13
C GLN A 186 -26.70 -6.58 -14.04
N MET A 187 -25.67 -6.81 -14.84
CA MET A 187 -25.58 -7.99 -15.71
C MET A 187 -25.35 -9.27 -14.90
N LEU A 188 -24.50 -9.23 -13.88
CA LEU A 188 -24.18 -10.38 -13.05
C LEU A 188 -25.30 -10.76 -12.07
N MET A 189 -26.09 -9.78 -11.59
CA MET A 189 -27.24 -10.01 -10.71
C MET A 189 -28.47 -10.57 -11.44
N LYS A 190 -28.59 -10.41 -12.76
CA LYS A 190 -29.71 -10.94 -13.55
C LYS A 190 -29.53 -12.39 -14.00
N ARG A 191 -28.45 -13.06 -13.58
CA ARG A 191 -28.12 -14.42 -13.94
C ARG A 191 -28.26 -15.35 -12.71
#